data_4242086e8577e31092238cf128491e17
#
_entry.id   4242086e8577e31092238cf128491e17
#
_cell.length_a   1.000
_cell.length_b   1.000
_cell.length_c   1.000
_cell.angle_alpha   90.00
_cell.angle_beta   90.00
_cell.angle_gamma   90.00
#
_symmetry.space_group_name_H-M   'P 1'
#
loop_
_entity.id
_entity.type
_entity.pdbx_description
1 polymer ?
#
loop_
_entity_poly.entity_id
_entity_poly.type
_entity_poly.pdbx_seq_one_letter_code
_entity_poly.pdbx_strand_id
1 'polypeptide(L)'
;MKYLIVGLGNIGDEYKDTRHNVGFTVLDALASESNVVFTDKRYGAVCSIKYKSREFILLKPSTFMNLSGNSVRYWLKKERIPVENLLVIVDDIALPLGSIRMKPGGSDGGHNGLAHINAILSTTDYARIRIGIGNGFRKGSQVNYVLGTWNREEKKFINDRISIVIEMIKSFGTVGTELTMTAFNKAGKTSFSDKNRTI
;
A
#
# COMPACT_ATOMS: atom_id res chain seq x y z
N MET A 1 17.57 -8.23 -9.74
CA MET A 1 16.15 -8.06 -10.18
C MET A 1 15.57 -6.89 -9.42
N LYS A 2 14.84 -5.99 -10.11
CA LYS A 2 14.22 -4.79 -9.53
C LYS A 2 12.72 -4.99 -9.34
N TYR A 3 12.17 -4.36 -8.30
CA TYR A 3 10.75 -4.33 -7.97
C TYR A 3 10.31 -2.89 -7.75
N LEU A 4 9.10 -2.54 -8.16
CA LEU A 4 8.47 -1.27 -7.83
C LEU A 4 7.43 -1.48 -6.74
N ILE A 5 7.65 -0.88 -5.59
CA ILE A 5 6.74 -0.93 -4.43
C ILE A 5 6.09 0.44 -4.31
N VAL A 6 4.80 0.50 -4.55
CA VAL A 6 4.04 1.75 -4.56
C VAL A 6 3.14 1.80 -3.34
N GLY A 7 3.34 2.77 -2.48
CA GLY A 7 2.33 3.13 -1.48
C GLY A 7 1.40 4.18 -2.06
N LEU A 8 0.09 3.95 -2.03
CA LEU A 8 -0.87 4.97 -2.46
C LEU A 8 -1.17 5.96 -1.32
N GLY A 9 -1.37 7.21 -1.69
CA GLY A 9 -1.68 8.32 -0.82
C GLY A 9 -1.82 9.63 -1.60
N ASN A 10 -2.28 10.68 -0.94
CA ASN A 10 -2.30 12.05 -1.44
C ASN A 10 -1.14 12.85 -0.86
N ILE A 11 -0.59 13.76 -1.64
CA ILE A 11 0.42 14.74 -1.20
C ILE A 11 -0.25 15.89 -0.45
N GLY A 12 0.48 16.49 0.46
CA GLY A 12 0.06 17.63 1.27
C GLY A 12 -0.06 17.27 2.76
N ASP A 13 0.24 18.24 3.62
CA ASP A 13 0.21 18.04 5.07
C ASP A 13 -1.20 17.75 5.59
N GLU A 14 -2.22 18.24 4.89
CA GLU A 14 -3.63 17.99 5.21
C GLU A 14 -4.04 16.52 5.06
N TYR A 15 -3.31 15.72 4.26
CA TYR A 15 -3.56 14.29 4.06
C TYR A 15 -2.69 13.40 4.95
N LYS A 16 -1.75 14.01 5.67
CA LYS A 16 -0.89 13.26 6.57
C LYS A 16 -1.71 12.52 7.63
N ASP A 17 -1.35 11.28 7.88
CA ASP A 17 -2.03 10.42 8.85
C ASP A 17 -3.52 10.11 8.52
N THR A 18 -4.00 10.39 7.32
CA THR A 18 -5.33 9.95 6.89
C THR A 18 -5.34 8.46 6.58
N ARG A 19 -6.53 7.84 6.63
CA ARG A 19 -6.70 6.42 6.27
C ARG A 19 -6.26 6.14 4.85
N HIS A 20 -6.53 7.07 3.93
CA HIS A 20 -6.15 6.97 2.51
C HIS A 20 -4.63 7.03 2.27
N ASN A 21 -3.86 7.51 3.24
CA ASN A 21 -2.40 7.59 3.18
C ASN A 21 -1.68 6.40 3.85
N VAL A 22 -2.40 5.33 4.22
CA VAL A 22 -1.77 4.16 4.86
C VAL A 22 -0.67 3.55 4.00
N GLY A 23 -0.77 3.62 2.68
CA GLY A 23 0.30 3.18 1.76
C GLY A 23 1.59 3.98 1.95
N PHE A 24 1.49 5.31 2.10
CA PHE A 24 2.65 6.16 2.42
C PHE A 24 3.24 5.80 3.78
N THR A 25 2.40 5.62 4.80
CA THR A 25 2.82 5.25 6.16
C THR A 25 3.65 3.95 6.17
N VAL A 26 3.23 2.94 5.40
CA VAL A 26 3.99 1.69 5.27
C VAL A 26 5.37 1.93 4.65
N LEU A 27 5.43 2.70 3.56
CA LEU A 27 6.71 2.97 2.89
C LEU A 27 7.64 3.83 3.74
N ASP A 28 7.10 4.79 4.52
CA ASP A 28 7.90 5.59 5.45
C ASP A 28 8.50 4.71 6.56
N ALA A 29 7.73 3.77 7.09
CA ALA A 29 8.22 2.81 8.08
C ALA A 29 9.31 1.90 7.50
N LEU A 30 9.13 1.37 6.28
CA LEU A 30 10.12 0.53 5.61
C LEU A 30 11.41 1.31 5.29
N ALA A 31 11.30 2.56 4.84
CA ALA A 31 12.45 3.41 4.59
C ALA A 31 13.22 3.72 5.88
N SER A 32 12.51 4.03 6.97
CA SER A 32 13.10 4.25 8.30
C SER A 32 13.82 3.01 8.82
N GLU A 33 13.21 1.83 8.74
CA GLU A 33 13.84 0.55 9.13
C GLU A 33 15.11 0.27 8.33
N SER A 34 15.14 0.71 7.06
CA SER A 34 16.26 0.50 6.15
C SER A 34 17.31 1.63 6.17
N ASN A 35 17.14 2.64 7.04
CA ASN A 35 18.00 3.83 7.14
C ASN A 35 18.17 4.57 5.79
N VAL A 36 17.10 4.68 5.01
CA VAL A 36 17.08 5.45 3.75
C VAL A 36 16.04 6.55 3.81
N VAL A 37 16.26 7.59 3.01
CA VAL A 37 15.40 8.78 2.97
C VAL A 37 14.79 8.92 1.57
N PHE A 38 13.52 9.28 1.51
CA PHE A 38 12.86 9.62 0.26
C PHE A 38 13.42 10.92 -0.33
N THR A 39 13.58 10.94 -1.64
CA THR A 39 14.00 12.12 -2.42
C THR A 39 12.93 12.43 -3.44
N ASP A 40 12.56 13.70 -3.55
CA ASP A 40 11.60 14.16 -4.53
C ASP A 40 12.16 14.02 -5.94
N LYS A 41 11.40 13.37 -6.78
CA LYS A 41 11.69 13.11 -8.19
C LYS A 41 10.43 13.38 -9.03
N ARG A 42 10.59 13.28 -10.36
CA ARG A 42 9.43 13.41 -11.25
C ARG A 42 8.36 12.36 -10.90
N TYR A 43 7.14 12.82 -10.67
CA TYR A 43 5.94 12.06 -10.34
C TYR A 43 5.97 11.33 -8.99
N GLY A 44 6.94 11.56 -8.11
CA GLY A 44 6.90 10.94 -6.78
C GLY A 44 8.15 11.14 -5.93
N ALA A 45 8.01 10.95 -4.64
CA ALA A 45 9.12 10.77 -3.73
C ALA A 45 9.57 9.32 -3.79
N VAL A 46 10.89 9.11 -3.91
CA VAL A 46 11.48 7.79 -4.20
C VAL A 46 12.73 7.55 -3.36
N CYS A 47 12.87 6.33 -2.88
CA CYS A 47 14.12 5.79 -2.37
C CYS A 47 14.29 4.34 -2.84
N SER A 48 15.46 3.74 -2.65
CA SER A 48 15.67 2.33 -2.95
C SER A 48 16.32 1.61 -1.77
N ILE A 49 15.94 0.35 -1.58
CA ILE A 49 16.51 -0.54 -0.58
C ILE A 49 16.97 -1.83 -1.26
N LYS A 50 17.98 -2.47 -0.68
CA LYS A 50 18.44 -3.79 -1.11
C LYS A 50 18.11 -4.82 -0.05
N TYR A 51 17.52 -5.93 -0.48
CA TYR A 51 17.22 -7.07 0.39
C TYR A 51 17.42 -8.38 -0.38
N LYS A 52 18.27 -9.30 0.14
CA LYS A 52 18.58 -10.62 -0.47
C LYS A 52 18.81 -10.53 -1.99
N SER A 53 19.75 -9.71 -2.45
CA SER A 53 20.10 -9.49 -3.86
C SER A 53 18.94 -8.97 -4.73
N ARG A 54 17.88 -8.46 -4.13
CA ARG A 54 16.78 -7.74 -4.80
C ARG A 54 16.91 -6.25 -4.52
N GLU A 55 16.50 -5.45 -5.47
CA GLU A 55 16.38 -4.00 -5.32
C GLU A 55 14.91 -3.61 -5.35
N PHE A 56 14.45 -2.97 -4.29
CA PHE A 56 13.09 -2.45 -4.18
C PHE A 56 13.12 -0.93 -4.33
N ILE A 57 12.49 -0.42 -5.37
CA ILE A 57 12.27 0.99 -5.57
C ILE A 57 10.95 1.33 -4.89
N LEU A 58 11.01 2.11 -3.82
CA LEU A 58 9.86 2.57 -3.05
C LEU A 58 9.37 3.88 -3.66
N LEU A 59 8.10 3.95 -4.01
CA LEU A 59 7.48 5.09 -4.67
C LEU A 59 6.26 5.56 -3.89
N LYS A 60 6.29 6.81 -3.45
CA LYS A 60 5.12 7.58 -3.02
C LYS A 60 4.75 8.53 -4.15
N PRO A 61 3.65 8.30 -4.90
CA PRO A 61 3.22 9.19 -5.98
C PRO A 61 3.04 10.64 -5.49
N SER A 62 3.55 11.61 -6.25
CA SER A 62 3.31 13.05 -5.99
C SER A 62 2.12 13.60 -6.80
N THR A 63 1.28 12.72 -7.30
CA THR A 63 0.01 13.03 -7.93
C THR A 63 -1.12 12.87 -6.93
N PHE A 64 -2.29 13.48 -7.20
CA PHE A 64 -3.49 13.11 -6.48
C PHE A 64 -3.83 11.65 -6.73
N MET A 65 -4.57 11.04 -5.78
CA MET A 65 -4.93 9.62 -5.79
C MET A 65 -5.47 9.14 -7.15
N ASN A 66 -6.40 9.87 -7.72
CA ASN A 66 -7.02 9.56 -9.03
C ASN A 66 -6.09 9.76 -10.24
N LEU A 67 -4.83 10.11 -10.04
CA LEU A 67 -3.80 10.27 -11.07
C LEU A 67 -2.58 9.37 -10.82
N SER A 68 -2.64 8.46 -9.85
CA SER A 68 -1.53 7.59 -9.42
C SER A 68 -0.95 6.73 -10.54
N GLY A 69 -1.75 6.31 -11.51
CA GLY A 69 -1.31 5.51 -12.65
C GLY A 69 -0.22 6.19 -13.50
N ASN A 70 -0.23 7.52 -13.61
CA ASN A 70 0.80 8.26 -14.35
C ASN A 70 2.19 8.08 -13.70
N SER A 71 2.23 8.17 -12.36
CA SER A 71 3.44 7.95 -11.59
C SER A 71 3.94 6.51 -11.74
N VAL A 72 3.06 5.54 -11.56
CA VAL A 72 3.39 4.11 -11.67
C VAL A 72 3.95 3.77 -13.05
N ARG A 73 3.26 4.16 -14.14
CA ARG A 73 3.72 3.93 -15.51
C ARG A 73 5.08 4.57 -15.78
N TYR A 74 5.28 5.81 -15.31
CA TYR A 74 6.56 6.51 -15.50
C TYR A 74 7.71 5.73 -14.84
N TRP A 75 7.55 5.28 -13.60
CA TRP A 75 8.61 4.62 -12.85
C TRP A 75 8.86 3.18 -13.32
N LEU A 76 7.84 2.42 -13.71
CA LEU A 76 8.00 1.10 -14.37
C LEU A 76 8.86 1.24 -15.63
N LYS A 77 8.52 2.22 -16.50
CA LYS A 77 9.26 2.45 -17.74
C LYS A 77 10.69 2.94 -17.49
N LYS A 78 10.86 3.93 -16.60
CA LYS A 78 12.16 4.52 -16.26
C LYS A 78 13.16 3.50 -15.73
N GLU A 79 12.70 2.65 -14.81
CA GLU A 79 13.55 1.64 -14.16
C GLU A 79 13.57 0.30 -14.90
N ARG A 80 12.83 0.20 -16.01
CA ARG A 80 12.68 -1.02 -16.82
C ARG A 80 12.19 -2.20 -15.98
N ILE A 81 11.18 -1.95 -15.14
CA ILE A 81 10.57 -2.95 -14.25
C ILE A 81 9.33 -3.50 -14.95
N PRO A 82 9.22 -4.82 -15.14
CA PRO A 82 8.04 -5.44 -15.70
C PRO A 82 6.87 -5.41 -14.70
N VAL A 83 5.64 -5.48 -15.21
CA VAL A 83 4.42 -5.29 -14.39
C VAL A 83 4.24 -6.36 -13.32
N GLU A 84 4.72 -7.57 -13.55
CA GLU A 84 4.73 -8.67 -12.58
C GLU A 84 5.60 -8.39 -11.35
N ASN A 85 6.52 -7.42 -11.43
CA ASN A 85 7.35 -6.95 -10.31
C ASN A 85 6.78 -5.67 -9.66
N LEU A 86 5.56 -5.29 -9.99
CA LEU A 86 4.83 -4.21 -9.34
C LEU A 86 4.05 -4.73 -8.13
N LEU A 87 4.22 -4.06 -6.99
CA LEU A 87 3.37 -4.24 -5.81
C LEU A 87 2.78 -2.90 -5.39
N VAL A 88 1.46 -2.83 -5.27
CA VAL A 88 0.73 -1.63 -4.82
C VAL A 88 0.15 -1.86 -3.43
N ILE A 89 0.40 -0.93 -2.50
CA ILE A 89 -0.12 -0.94 -1.13
C ILE A 89 -1.24 0.10 -1.05
N VAL A 90 -2.41 -0.33 -0.58
CA VAL A 90 -3.64 0.45 -0.68
C VAL A 90 -4.55 0.21 0.53
N ASP A 91 -5.29 1.24 0.95
CA ASP A 91 -6.38 1.11 1.90
C ASP A 91 -7.61 0.41 1.28
N ASP A 92 -8.42 -0.22 2.12
CA ASP A 92 -9.58 -0.95 1.66
C ASP A 92 -10.73 -0.88 2.67
N ILE A 93 -11.82 -0.25 2.26
CA ILE A 93 -13.05 -0.13 3.07
C ILE A 93 -13.82 -1.45 3.19
N ALA A 94 -13.61 -2.40 2.29
CA ALA A 94 -14.30 -3.70 2.33
C ALA A 94 -13.65 -4.70 3.29
N LEU A 95 -12.50 -4.36 3.87
CA LEU A 95 -11.82 -5.17 4.86
C LEU A 95 -11.96 -4.57 6.26
N PRO A 96 -12.15 -5.40 7.30
CA PRO A 96 -12.12 -4.92 8.68
C PRO A 96 -10.83 -4.17 9.00
N LEU A 97 -10.93 -3.16 9.88
CA LEU A 97 -9.80 -2.34 10.30
C LEU A 97 -8.60 -3.21 10.73
N GLY A 98 -7.45 -2.96 10.11
CA GLY A 98 -6.18 -3.63 10.40
C GLY A 98 -6.02 -5.03 9.81
N SER A 99 -7.03 -5.59 9.15
CA SER A 99 -6.81 -6.81 8.37
C SER A 99 -6.00 -6.52 7.12
N ILE A 100 -5.12 -7.46 6.76
CA ILE A 100 -4.18 -7.32 5.65
C ILE A 100 -4.38 -8.48 4.68
N ARG A 101 -4.45 -8.18 3.39
CA ARG A 101 -4.59 -9.18 2.33
C ARG A 101 -3.74 -8.84 1.12
N MET A 102 -2.92 -9.78 0.70
CA MET A 102 -2.32 -9.73 -0.64
C MET A 102 -3.22 -10.42 -1.66
N LYS A 103 -3.26 -9.87 -2.87
CA LYS A 103 -3.89 -10.46 -4.06
C LYS A 103 -2.95 -10.33 -5.27
N PRO A 104 -2.98 -11.29 -6.22
CA PRO A 104 -2.15 -11.23 -7.42
C PRO A 104 -2.65 -10.22 -8.44
N GLY A 105 -3.92 -9.80 -8.32
CA GLY A 105 -4.60 -8.88 -9.24
C GLY A 105 -6.05 -8.67 -8.85
N GLY A 106 -6.85 -8.10 -9.76
CA GLY A 106 -8.30 -7.95 -9.65
C GLY A 106 -8.82 -6.52 -9.85
N SER A 107 -10.14 -6.32 -9.68
CA SER A 107 -10.78 -5.01 -9.82
C SER A 107 -10.26 -4.00 -8.82
N ASP A 108 -10.55 -2.73 -9.05
CA ASP A 108 -10.17 -1.61 -8.17
C ASP A 108 -10.97 -1.53 -6.86
N GLY A 109 -12.14 -2.20 -6.78
CA GLY A 109 -13.01 -2.18 -5.60
C GLY A 109 -13.54 -0.78 -5.25
N GLY A 110 -13.61 0.12 -6.23
CA GLY A 110 -14.01 1.51 -6.04
C GLY A 110 -12.89 2.43 -5.54
N HIS A 111 -11.65 1.94 -5.47
CA HIS A 111 -10.51 2.75 -5.07
C HIS A 111 -9.94 3.53 -6.26
N ASN A 112 -10.06 4.87 -6.25
CA ASN A 112 -9.70 5.74 -7.37
C ASN A 112 -8.25 5.58 -7.84
N GLY A 113 -7.30 5.35 -6.94
CA GLY A 113 -5.90 5.12 -7.29
C GLY A 113 -5.71 3.83 -8.08
N LEU A 114 -6.34 2.72 -7.65
CA LEU A 114 -6.31 1.45 -8.38
C LEU A 114 -7.03 1.56 -9.71
N ALA A 115 -8.19 2.22 -9.77
CA ALA A 115 -8.93 2.45 -11.02
C ALA A 115 -8.06 3.15 -12.06
N HIS A 116 -7.34 4.21 -11.65
CA HIS A 116 -6.45 4.92 -12.55
C HIS A 116 -5.21 4.11 -12.96
N ILE A 117 -4.62 3.33 -12.04
CA ILE A 117 -3.51 2.42 -12.38
C ILE A 117 -3.97 1.39 -13.41
N ASN A 118 -5.13 0.74 -13.19
CA ASN A 118 -5.71 -0.23 -14.12
C ASN A 118 -5.91 0.38 -15.52
N ALA A 119 -6.48 1.58 -15.60
CA ALA A 119 -6.71 2.28 -16.86
C ALA A 119 -5.40 2.61 -17.59
N ILE A 120 -4.41 3.14 -16.86
CA ILE A 120 -3.12 3.59 -17.45
C ILE A 120 -2.21 2.43 -17.87
N LEU A 121 -2.23 1.31 -17.13
CA LEU A 121 -1.46 0.12 -17.45
C LEU A 121 -2.22 -0.85 -18.38
N SER A 122 -3.52 -0.62 -18.61
CA SER A 122 -4.42 -1.49 -19.37
C SER A 122 -4.41 -2.96 -18.88
N THR A 123 -4.21 -3.15 -17.57
CA THR A 123 -4.21 -4.45 -16.92
C THR A 123 -4.61 -4.34 -15.45
N THR A 124 -5.16 -5.44 -14.92
CA THR A 124 -5.42 -5.62 -13.49
C THR A 124 -4.47 -6.63 -12.84
N ASP A 125 -3.53 -7.19 -13.63
CA ASP A 125 -2.64 -8.29 -13.24
C ASP A 125 -1.33 -7.75 -12.67
N TYR A 126 -1.40 -7.20 -11.47
CA TYR A 126 -0.26 -6.82 -10.64
C TYR A 126 -0.59 -7.05 -9.17
N ALA A 127 0.42 -7.40 -8.38
CA ALA A 127 0.24 -7.69 -6.97
C ALA A 127 -0.20 -6.45 -6.19
N ARG A 128 -1.09 -6.64 -5.21
CA ARG A 128 -1.51 -5.60 -4.28
C ARG A 128 -1.63 -6.10 -2.86
N ILE A 129 -1.20 -5.30 -1.89
CA ILE A 129 -1.49 -5.48 -0.47
C ILE A 129 -2.61 -4.51 -0.12
N ARG A 130 -3.73 -5.06 0.35
CA ARG A 130 -4.91 -4.31 0.79
C ARG A 130 -4.91 -4.27 2.32
N ILE A 131 -4.92 -3.07 2.88
CA ILE A 131 -4.96 -2.82 4.32
C ILE A 131 -6.38 -2.37 4.67
N GLY A 132 -7.08 -3.15 5.47
CA GLY A 132 -8.42 -2.84 5.91
C GLY A 132 -8.46 -1.58 6.76
N ILE A 133 -9.34 -0.67 6.39
CA ILE A 133 -9.63 0.55 7.14
C ILE A 133 -11.03 0.55 7.76
N GLY A 134 -11.81 -0.52 7.49
CA GLY A 134 -13.19 -0.62 7.93
C GLY A 134 -14.15 0.21 7.10
N ASN A 135 -15.43 0.12 7.44
CA ASN A 135 -16.54 0.79 6.76
C ASN A 135 -17.50 1.49 7.72
N GLY A 136 -17.01 1.95 8.87
CA GLY A 136 -17.81 2.59 9.94
C GLY A 136 -18.31 4.00 9.57
N PHE A 137 -18.81 4.21 8.35
CA PHE A 137 -19.31 5.50 7.88
C PHE A 137 -20.74 5.39 7.34
N ARG A 138 -21.48 6.51 7.39
CA ARG A 138 -22.82 6.60 6.82
C ARG A 138 -22.75 6.63 5.29
N LYS A 139 -23.81 6.16 4.63
CA LYS A 139 -23.94 6.25 3.17
C LYS A 139 -23.69 7.71 2.69
N GLY A 140 -22.83 7.88 1.70
CA GLY A 140 -22.44 9.20 1.17
C GLY A 140 -21.25 9.87 1.89
N SER A 141 -20.77 9.33 3.02
CA SER A 141 -19.65 9.92 3.78
C SER A 141 -18.32 9.20 3.55
N GLN A 142 -18.22 8.36 2.51
CA GLN A 142 -17.01 7.57 2.24
C GLN A 142 -15.77 8.44 2.04
N VAL A 143 -15.88 9.54 1.28
CA VAL A 143 -14.77 10.45 1.01
C VAL A 143 -14.22 11.04 2.32
N ASN A 144 -15.12 11.56 3.18
CA ASN A 144 -14.71 12.10 4.47
C ASN A 144 -14.10 11.05 5.39
N TYR A 145 -14.55 9.81 5.30
CA TYR A 145 -14.01 8.70 6.08
C TYR A 145 -12.59 8.34 5.67
N VAL A 146 -12.33 8.13 4.38
CA VAL A 146 -10.99 7.77 3.90
C VAL A 146 -9.99 8.91 4.07
N LEU A 147 -10.43 10.17 3.96
CA LEU A 147 -9.63 11.36 4.21
C LEU A 147 -9.57 11.75 5.70
N GLY A 148 -10.30 11.04 6.56
CA GLY A 148 -10.23 11.22 8.01
C GLY A 148 -8.97 10.57 8.60
N THR A 149 -8.50 11.16 9.71
CA THR A 149 -7.36 10.64 10.46
C THR A 149 -7.76 9.49 11.38
N TRP A 150 -6.79 8.69 11.76
CA TRP A 150 -6.95 7.64 12.76
C TRP A 150 -7.19 8.23 14.16
N ASN A 151 -8.03 7.63 14.96
CA ASN A 151 -7.99 7.87 16.40
C ASN A 151 -6.74 7.22 17.01
N ARG A 152 -6.46 7.50 18.29
CA ARG A 152 -5.23 7.05 18.96
C ARG A 152 -5.09 5.52 19.00
N GLU A 153 -6.19 4.83 19.26
CA GLU A 153 -6.21 3.35 19.35
C GLU A 153 -6.07 2.69 17.98
N GLU A 154 -6.81 3.19 17.00
CA GLU A 154 -6.70 2.75 15.60
C GLU A 154 -5.28 2.95 15.07
N LYS A 155 -4.67 4.13 15.31
CA LYS A 155 -3.31 4.45 14.87
C LYS A 155 -2.29 3.48 15.48
N LYS A 156 -2.41 3.21 16.78
CA LYS A 156 -1.55 2.24 17.47
C LYS A 156 -1.70 0.85 16.83
N PHE A 157 -2.93 0.40 16.61
CA PHE A 157 -3.19 -0.91 16.03
C PHE A 157 -2.67 -1.03 14.59
N ILE A 158 -2.90 -0.02 13.75
CA ILE A 158 -2.36 0.01 12.38
C ILE A 158 -0.84 -0.03 12.38
N ASN A 159 -0.18 0.73 13.26
CA ASN A 159 1.28 0.73 13.37
C ASN A 159 1.82 -0.66 13.75
N ASP A 160 1.15 -1.37 14.67
CA ASP A 160 1.51 -2.75 15.04
C ASP A 160 1.38 -3.72 13.84
N ARG A 161 0.50 -3.40 12.85
CA ARG A 161 0.29 -4.21 11.65
C ARG A 161 1.24 -3.92 10.51
N ILE A 162 1.89 -2.76 10.51
CA ILE A 162 2.82 -2.34 9.44
C ILE A 162 3.99 -3.30 9.30
N SER A 163 4.50 -3.86 10.40
CA SER A 163 5.59 -4.85 10.37
C SER A 163 5.24 -6.08 9.52
N ILE A 164 3.99 -6.53 9.55
CA ILE A 164 3.52 -7.66 8.72
C ILE A 164 3.55 -7.26 7.24
N VAL A 165 3.14 -6.04 6.91
CA VAL A 165 3.16 -5.54 5.53
C VAL A 165 4.60 -5.45 5.02
N ILE A 166 5.54 -4.99 5.84
CA ILE A 166 6.97 -4.94 5.50
C ILE A 166 7.51 -6.33 5.19
N GLU A 167 7.20 -7.33 6.03
CA GLU A 167 7.61 -8.71 5.76
C GLU A 167 6.95 -9.29 4.49
N MET A 168 5.71 -8.92 4.20
CA MET A 168 5.05 -9.30 2.94
C MET A 168 5.75 -8.67 1.72
N ILE A 169 6.20 -7.42 1.81
CA ILE A 169 6.97 -6.76 0.74
C ILE A 169 8.28 -7.51 0.49
N LYS A 170 9.03 -7.83 1.55
CA LYS A 170 10.29 -8.59 1.47
C LYS A 170 10.06 -9.99 0.89
N SER A 171 9.01 -10.66 1.32
CA SER A 171 8.60 -11.98 0.84
C SER A 171 8.22 -11.93 -0.65
N PHE A 172 7.40 -10.97 -1.08
CA PHE A 172 7.01 -10.79 -2.48
C PHE A 172 8.22 -10.74 -3.41
N GLY A 173 9.24 -9.96 -3.07
CA GLY A 173 10.45 -9.84 -3.89
C GLY A 173 11.35 -11.08 -3.85
N THR A 174 11.20 -11.98 -2.88
CA THR A 174 12.09 -13.14 -2.71
C THR A 174 11.46 -14.45 -3.16
N VAL A 175 10.20 -14.69 -2.84
CA VAL A 175 9.49 -15.95 -3.14
C VAL A 175 8.27 -15.77 -4.05
N GLY A 176 7.93 -14.54 -4.41
CA GLY A 176 6.83 -14.21 -5.29
C GLY A 176 5.45 -14.12 -4.61
N THR A 177 4.44 -13.78 -5.39
CA THR A 177 3.09 -13.45 -4.89
C THR A 177 2.40 -14.64 -4.24
N GLU A 178 2.39 -15.82 -4.88
CA GLU A 178 1.64 -16.99 -4.42
C GLU A 178 2.12 -17.49 -3.05
N LEU A 179 3.43 -17.67 -2.89
CA LEU A 179 4.01 -18.12 -1.62
C LEU A 179 3.85 -17.06 -0.52
N THR A 180 3.94 -15.77 -0.86
CA THR A 180 3.66 -14.69 0.09
C THR A 180 2.20 -14.71 0.55
N MET A 181 1.25 -14.89 -0.36
CA MET A 181 -0.17 -15.02 -0.01
C MET A 181 -0.42 -16.21 0.93
N THR A 182 0.17 -17.35 0.63
CA THR A 182 0.04 -18.56 1.46
C THR A 182 0.58 -18.34 2.87
N ALA A 183 1.74 -17.71 2.99
CA ALA A 183 2.39 -17.47 4.28
C ALA A 183 1.66 -16.42 5.15
N PHE A 184 1.17 -15.34 4.54
CA PHE A 184 0.75 -14.16 5.31
C PHE A 184 -0.76 -13.90 5.33
N ASN A 185 -1.55 -14.32 4.32
CA ASN A 185 -2.98 -13.99 4.29
C ASN A 185 -3.77 -14.55 5.47
N LYS A 186 -3.35 -15.67 6.07
CA LYS A 186 -3.98 -16.21 7.27
C LYS A 186 -3.69 -15.32 8.50
N ALA A 187 -2.44 -14.96 8.72
CA ALA A 187 -2.03 -14.07 9.81
C ALA A 187 -2.58 -12.64 9.63
N GLY A 188 -2.73 -12.21 8.38
CA GLY A 188 -3.33 -10.92 8.03
C GLY A 188 -4.80 -10.74 8.41
N LYS A 189 -5.54 -11.82 8.69
CA LYS A 189 -6.98 -11.75 9.00
C LYS A 189 -7.31 -11.05 10.32
N THR A 190 -6.38 -11.00 11.28
CA THR A 190 -6.61 -10.34 12.58
C THR A 190 -7.02 -8.89 12.37
N SER A 191 -8.15 -8.50 12.93
CA SER A 191 -8.72 -7.17 12.83
C SER A 191 -8.73 -6.47 14.20
N PHE A 192 -9.01 -5.16 14.19
CA PHE A 192 -9.16 -4.37 15.41
C PHE A 192 -10.30 -4.90 16.32
N SER A 193 -11.39 -5.37 15.70
CA SER A 193 -12.51 -5.97 16.42
C SER A 193 -12.14 -7.28 17.14
N ASP A 194 -11.22 -8.06 16.59
CA ASP A 194 -10.78 -9.32 17.19
C ASP A 194 -9.93 -9.06 18.43
N LYS A 195 -9.10 -8.01 18.42
CA LYS A 195 -8.27 -7.62 19.57
C LYS A 195 -9.12 -7.23 20.78
N ASN A 196 -10.27 -6.58 20.55
CA ASN A 196 -11.17 -6.12 21.62
C ASN A 196 -12.09 -7.22 22.16
N ARG A 197 -12.13 -8.42 21.57
CA ARG A 197 -12.90 -9.58 22.05
C ARG A 197 -12.10 -10.49 22.98
N THR A 198 -10.79 -10.27 23.12
CA THR A 198 -9.89 -11.13 23.90
C THR A 198 -9.54 -10.52 25.27
N ILE A 199 -10.26 -9.47 25.69
CA ILE A 199 -10.24 -8.88 27.04
C ILE A 199 -11.65 -9.13 27.67
#